data_23da6c6abdd030fc078ff7d60f0f869e
#
_entry.id   23da6c6abdd030fc078ff7d60f0f869e
#
_cell.length_a   1.000
_cell.length_b   1.000
_cell.length_c   1.000
_cell.angle_alpha   90.00
_cell.angle_beta   90.00
_cell.angle_gamma   90.00
#
_symmetry.space_group_name_H-M   'P 1'
#
loop_
_entity.id
_entity.type
_entity.pdbx_description
1 polymer ?
#
loop_
_entity_poly.entity_id
_entity_poly.type
_entity_poly.pdbx_seq_one_letter_code
_entity_poly.pdbx_strand_id
1 'polypeptide(L)'
;VVGYNNNYGWKTAFASPENQPTYLHAHKLMRKTWQGMPVAEDINGDKWNQIADHCNSSYFHIDMERYTLESVLRKGAELVKRKGIKCLVIDPFNKVRDLGGSDDVNRYTMEYLSKIEIFAKKYDVLVFVVAHPTKMYKDKDGKMEEPNMYNIKGGGEWYDASYHGILV
;
A
#
# COMPACT_ATOMS: atom_id res chain seq x y z
N VAL A 1 4.31 7.60 0.23
CA VAL A 1 3.65 7.89 1.53
C VAL A 1 4.52 8.76 2.44
N VAL A 2 5.84 8.52 2.57
CA VAL A 2 6.72 9.37 3.41
C VAL A 2 6.67 10.83 2.99
N GLY A 3 6.68 11.13 1.69
CA GLY A 3 6.54 12.51 1.21
C GLY A 3 5.21 13.17 1.62
N TYR A 4 4.10 12.44 1.59
CA TYR A 4 2.82 12.97 2.07
C TYR A 4 2.83 13.22 3.57
N ASN A 5 3.47 12.34 4.34
CA ASN A 5 3.60 12.56 5.78
C ASN A 5 4.49 13.79 6.08
N ASN A 6 5.65 13.90 5.44
CA ASN A 6 6.58 15.01 5.68
C ASN A 6 5.99 16.36 5.27
N ASN A 7 5.23 16.43 4.18
CA ASN A 7 4.71 17.69 3.64
C ASN A 7 3.36 18.09 4.24
N TYR A 8 2.53 17.12 4.62
CA TYR A 8 1.13 17.37 5.02
C TYR A 8 0.76 16.75 6.36
N GLY A 9 1.68 16.05 7.04
CA GLY A 9 1.41 15.35 8.30
C GLY A 9 0.47 14.13 8.13
N TRP A 10 0.27 13.62 6.92
CA TRP A 10 -0.67 12.53 6.66
C TRP A 10 -0.17 11.22 7.25
N LYS A 11 -0.94 10.67 8.15
CA LYS A 11 -0.70 9.36 8.74
C LYS A 11 -1.13 8.25 7.79
N THR A 12 -0.39 7.15 7.79
CA THR A 12 -0.59 6.04 6.84
C THR A 12 -0.74 4.72 7.56
N ALA A 13 -1.71 3.90 7.11
CA ALA A 13 -1.80 2.49 7.47
C ALA A 13 -1.35 1.60 6.32
N PHE A 14 -0.69 0.50 6.64
CA PHE A 14 -0.19 -0.50 5.70
C PHE A 14 -0.82 -1.86 5.97
N ALA A 15 -1.51 -2.41 5.00
CA ALA A 15 -1.90 -3.81 4.93
C ALA A 15 -0.95 -4.50 3.95
N SER A 16 0.18 -4.98 4.43
CA SER A 16 1.28 -5.49 3.61
C SER A 16 1.75 -6.87 4.07
N PRO A 17 1.03 -7.95 3.66
CA PRO A 17 1.41 -9.32 3.99
C PRO A 17 2.78 -9.75 3.44
N GLU A 18 3.31 -9.08 2.43
CA GLU A 18 4.65 -9.39 1.90
C GLU A 18 5.78 -8.69 2.67
N ASN A 19 5.50 -7.63 3.41
CA ASN A 19 6.48 -6.93 4.23
C ASN A 19 6.46 -7.42 5.68
N GLN A 20 6.62 -8.73 5.85
CA GLN A 20 6.74 -9.40 7.14
C GLN A 20 8.19 -9.82 7.41
N PRO A 21 8.65 -9.81 8.66
CA PRO A 21 7.95 -9.25 9.83
C PRO A 21 7.87 -7.71 9.79
N THR A 22 6.83 -7.15 10.39
CA THR A 22 6.49 -5.71 10.31
C THR A 22 7.61 -4.77 10.75
N TYR A 23 8.48 -5.20 11.67
CA TYR A 23 9.61 -4.39 12.14
C TYR A 23 10.61 -4.08 11.01
N LEU A 24 10.80 -4.98 10.04
CA LEU A 24 11.68 -4.72 8.89
C LEU A 24 11.11 -3.63 8.00
N HIS A 25 9.78 -3.60 7.81
CA HIS A 25 9.12 -2.52 7.09
C HIS A 25 9.20 -1.20 7.86
N ALA A 26 9.01 -1.22 9.18
CA ALA A 26 9.17 -0.05 10.03
C ALA A 26 10.59 0.54 9.90
N HIS A 27 11.64 -0.29 9.91
CA HIS A 27 13.02 0.16 9.69
C HIS A 27 13.23 0.80 8.31
N LYS A 28 12.60 0.26 7.24
CA LYS A 28 12.66 0.88 5.91
C LYS A 28 12.03 2.28 5.92
N LEU A 29 10.89 2.44 6.59
CA LEU A 29 10.23 3.73 6.74
C LEU A 29 11.08 4.73 7.54
N MET A 30 11.68 4.29 8.65
CA MET A 30 12.60 5.11 9.45
C MET A 30 13.79 5.58 8.62
N ARG A 31 14.44 4.69 7.89
CA ARG A 31 15.57 5.02 7.01
C ARG A 31 15.17 6.01 5.91
N LYS A 32 14.00 5.85 5.33
CA LYS A 32 13.48 6.79 4.32
C LYS A 32 13.15 8.16 4.93
N THR A 33 12.62 8.19 6.13
CA THR A 33 12.34 9.43 6.88
C THR A 33 13.65 10.12 7.25
N TRP A 34 14.70 9.38 7.58
CA TRP A 34 16.04 9.91 7.84
C TRP A 34 16.71 10.50 6.59
N GLN A 35 16.26 10.15 5.40
CA GLN A 35 16.87 10.51 4.12
C GLN A 35 18.25 9.90 3.87
N GLY A 36 18.52 8.71 4.42
CA GLY A 36 19.78 8.00 4.24
C GLY A 36 19.91 6.71 5.04
N MET A 37 21.11 6.17 5.07
CA MET A 37 21.48 5.07 5.96
C MET A 37 22.13 5.66 7.21
N PRO A 38 21.51 5.55 8.40
CA PRO A 38 22.19 5.95 9.63
C PRO A 38 23.42 5.07 9.86
N VAL A 39 24.51 5.64 10.29
CA VAL A 39 25.67 4.88 10.79
C VAL A 39 25.40 4.36 12.20
N ALA A 40 26.19 3.37 12.66
CA ALA A 40 25.94 2.72 13.94
C ALA A 40 25.85 3.67 15.13
N GLU A 41 26.60 4.74 15.11
CA GLU A 41 26.62 5.80 16.15
C GLU A 41 25.32 6.59 16.20
N ASP A 42 24.67 6.80 15.05
CA ASP A 42 23.39 7.51 14.96
C ASP A 42 22.21 6.69 15.52
N ILE A 43 22.31 5.36 15.49
CA ILE A 43 21.21 4.46 15.89
C ILE A 43 20.85 4.58 17.37
N ASN A 44 21.81 4.95 18.20
CA ASN A 44 21.64 5.12 19.64
C ASN A 44 21.48 6.60 20.04
N GLY A 45 21.40 7.53 19.08
CA GLY A 45 21.33 8.95 19.35
C GLY A 45 19.88 9.48 19.46
N ASP A 46 19.77 10.70 19.99
CA ASP A 46 18.47 11.39 20.16
C ASP A 46 17.71 11.54 18.84
N LYS A 47 18.41 11.76 17.73
CA LYS A 47 17.82 11.87 16.41
C LYS A 47 17.14 10.57 15.98
N TRP A 48 17.73 9.40 16.27
CA TRP A 48 17.12 8.11 16.00
C TRP A 48 15.82 7.93 16.79
N ASN A 49 15.85 8.28 18.08
CA ASN A 49 14.66 8.20 18.93
C ASN A 49 13.55 9.13 18.43
N GLN A 50 13.88 10.36 18.04
CA GLN A 50 12.91 11.30 17.46
C GLN A 50 12.26 10.75 16.19
N ILE A 51 13.05 10.12 15.30
CA ILE A 51 12.51 9.50 14.07
C ILE A 51 11.67 8.27 14.39
N ALA A 52 12.07 7.45 15.36
CA ALA A 52 11.29 6.32 15.81
C ALA A 52 9.93 6.76 16.36
N ASP A 53 9.89 7.77 17.21
CA ASP A 53 8.67 8.35 17.78
C ASP A 53 7.77 8.94 16.68
N HIS A 54 8.36 9.67 15.73
CA HIS A 54 7.65 10.18 14.57
C HIS A 54 7.03 9.04 13.74
N CYS A 55 7.80 8.00 13.42
CA CYS A 55 7.30 6.86 12.67
C CYS A 55 6.20 6.10 13.43
N ASN A 56 6.37 5.88 14.73
CA ASN A 56 5.37 5.22 15.59
C ASN A 56 4.04 5.99 15.68
N SER A 57 4.10 7.33 15.59
CA SER A 57 2.91 8.18 15.59
C SER A 57 2.26 8.34 14.22
N SER A 58 2.98 8.05 13.13
CA SER A 58 2.58 8.35 11.76
C SER A 58 2.27 7.13 10.90
N TYR A 59 2.87 5.97 11.20
CA TYR A 59 2.77 4.76 10.38
C TYR A 59 2.22 3.60 11.20
N PHE A 60 1.13 3.00 10.71
CA PHE A 60 0.42 1.91 11.39
C PHE A 60 0.43 0.67 10.51
N HIS A 61 0.76 -0.48 11.08
CA HIS A 61 0.68 -1.75 10.38
C HIS A 61 -0.62 -2.47 10.76
N ILE A 62 -1.36 -2.87 9.74
CA ILE A 62 -2.49 -3.77 9.89
C ILE A 62 -1.93 -5.18 9.79
N ASP A 63 -1.77 -5.85 10.93
CA ASP A 63 -1.27 -7.21 11.01
C ASP A 63 -2.41 -8.18 11.34
N MET A 64 -2.51 -9.26 10.56
CA MET A 64 -3.60 -10.23 10.62
C MET A 64 -3.09 -11.61 10.20
N GLU A 65 -3.66 -12.66 10.77
CA GLU A 65 -3.41 -14.03 10.28
C GLU A 65 -3.90 -14.23 8.84
N ARG A 66 -5.00 -13.57 8.50
CA ARG A 66 -5.60 -13.65 7.17
C ARG A 66 -6.03 -12.27 6.68
N TYR A 67 -5.52 -11.91 5.50
CA TYR A 67 -5.83 -10.65 4.86
C TYR A 67 -6.98 -10.82 3.86
N THR A 68 -8.18 -10.35 4.22
CA THR A 68 -9.29 -10.13 3.28
C THR A 68 -9.50 -8.64 3.06
N LEU A 69 -10.01 -8.23 1.90
CA LEU A 69 -10.29 -6.82 1.65
C LEU A 69 -11.23 -6.25 2.71
N GLU A 70 -12.30 -6.98 3.03
CA GLU A 70 -13.27 -6.56 4.05
C GLU A 70 -12.61 -6.32 5.40
N SER A 71 -11.75 -7.24 5.86
CA SER A 71 -11.07 -7.10 7.16
C SER A 71 -10.08 -5.93 7.15
N VAL A 72 -9.36 -5.71 6.04
CA VAL A 72 -8.44 -4.58 5.86
C VAL A 72 -9.20 -3.25 5.87
N LEU A 73 -10.28 -3.13 5.12
CA LEU A 73 -11.08 -1.90 5.10
C LEU A 73 -11.74 -1.61 6.45
N ARG A 74 -12.21 -2.63 7.17
CA ARG A 74 -12.73 -2.48 8.53
C ARG A 74 -11.66 -1.95 9.49
N LYS A 75 -10.45 -2.50 9.47
CA LYS A 75 -9.32 -2.01 10.27
C LYS A 75 -8.86 -0.62 9.83
N GLY A 76 -8.87 -0.35 8.54
CA GLY A 76 -8.61 0.99 8.00
C GLY A 76 -9.59 2.02 8.55
N ALA A 77 -10.90 1.71 8.55
CA ALA A 77 -11.94 2.59 9.11
C ALA A 77 -11.75 2.84 10.63
N GLU A 78 -11.34 1.81 11.36
CA GLU A 78 -10.99 1.96 12.79
C GLU A 78 -9.80 2.92 12.97
N LEU A 79 -8.75 2.77 12.16
CA LEU A 79 -7.58 3.63 12.21
C LEU A 79 -7.87 5.08 11.77
N VAL A 80 -8.77 5.28 10.80
CA VAL A 80 -9.24 6.63 10.46
C VAL A 80 -9.85 7.30 11.70
N LYS A 81 -10.78 6.61 12.37
CA LYS A 81 -11.49 7.16 13.53
C LYS A 81 -10.57 7.37 14.74
N ARG A 82 -9.65 6.47 15.01
CA ARG A 82 -8.83 6.48 16.25
C ARG A 82 -7.50 7.21 16.09
N LYS A 83 -6.92 7.21 14.90
CA LYS A 83 -5.57 7.72 14.64
C LYS A 83 -5.54 8.85 13.61
N GLY A 84 -6.63 9.05 12.87
CA GLY A 84 -6.71 10.06 11.83
C GLY A 84 -5.84 9.76 10.62
N ILE A 85 -5.74 8.48 10.20
CA ILE A 85 -4.99 8.17 8.98
C ILE A 85 -5.65 8.83 7.76
N LYS A 86 -4.83 9.28 6.83
CA LYS A 86 -5.23 9.86 5.53
C LYS A 86 -4.77 9.01 4.35
N CYS A 87 -3.96 7.99 4.60
CA CYS A 87 -3.53 7.04 3.57
C CYS A 87 -3.74 5.60 4.07
N LEU A 88 -4.20 4.74 3.16
CA LEU A 88 -4.22 3.28 3.32
C LEU A 88 -3.43 2.66 2.17
N VAL A 89 -2.46 1.81 2.47
CA VAL A 89 -1.68 1.07 1.47
C VAL A 89 -2.06 -0.40 1.55
N ILE A 90 -2.44 -0.99 0.43
CA ILE A 90 -2.71 -2.43 0.25
C ILE A 90 -1.59 -2.98 -0.64
N ASP A 91 -0.75 -3.86 -0.11
CA ASP A 91 0.48 -4.30 -0.76
C ASP A 91 0.76 -5.80 -0.53
N PRO A 92 0.52 -6.63 -1.55
CA PRO A 92 -0.11 -6.35 -2.83
C PRO A 92 -1.58 -6.83 -2.91
N PHE A 93 -2.28 -6.41 -3.96
CA PHE A 93 -3.65 -6.82 -4.29
C PHE A 93 -3.88 -8.33 -4.26
N ASN A 94 -2.97 -9.11 -4.84
CA ASN A 94 -3.13 -10.56 -4.97
C ASN A 94 -3.02 -11.33 -3.65
N LYS A 95 -2.54 -10.70 -2.57
CA LYS A 95 -2.43 -11.27 -1.22
C LYS A 95 -3.55 -10.82 -0.28
N VAL A 96 -4.31 -9.80 -0.67
CA VAL A 96 -5.44 -9.27 0.11
C VAL A 96 -6.72 -9.58 -0.66
N ARG A 97 -7.24 -10.80 -0.54
CA ARG A 97 -8.38 -11.29 -1.31
C ARG A 97 -9.50 -11.78 -0.40
N ASP A 98 -10.73 -11.44 -0.77
CA ASP A 98 -11.93 -12.01 -0.15
C ASP A 98 -12.07 -13.49 -0.52
N LEU A 99 -12.65 -14.26 0.40
CA LEU A 99 -13.02 -15.66 0.16
C LEU A 99 -14.32 -15.71 -0.63
N GLY A 100 -14.37 -16.64 -1.60
CA GLY A 100 -15.59 -16.86 -2.39
C GLY A 100 -15.88 -15.75 -3.41
N GLY A 101 -14.86 -14.96 -3.78
CA GLY A 101 -14.99 -14.03 -4.90
C GLY A 101 -15.26 -14.74 -6.22
N SER A 102 -15.80 -14.01 -7.21
CA SER A 102 -16.10 -14.53 -8.55
C SER A 102 -14.90 -15.26 -9.17
N ASP A 103 -15.13 -16.38 -9.83
CA ASP A 103 -14.12 -17.05 -10.67
C ASP A 103 -13.73 -16.20 -11.88
N ASP A 104 -14.60 -15.28 -12.29
CA ASP A 104 -14.29 -14.25 -13.28
C ASP A 104 -13.40 -13.16 -12.66
N VAL A 105 -12.18 -13.11 -13.15
CA VAL A 105 -11.15 -12.18 -12.65
C VAL A 105 -11.53 -10.72 -12.85
N ASN A 106 -12.15 -10.38 -13.97
CA ASN A 106 -12.53 -9.00 -14.28
C ASN A 106 -13.65 -8.56 -13.34
N ARG A 107 -14.66 -9.37 -13.17
CA ARG A 107 -15.75 -9.09 -12.22
C ARG A 107 -15.23 -8.96 -10.79
N TYR A 108 -14.37 -9.88 -10.37
CA TYR A 108 -13.73 -9.80 -9.05
C TYR A 108 -12.95 -8.48 -8.87
N THR A 109 -12.15 -8.11 -9.88
CA THR A 109 -11.34 -6.87 -9.84
C THR A 109 -12.25 -5.64 -9.75
N MET A 110 -13.30 -5.58 -10.55
CA MET A 110 -14.27 -4.48 -10.52
C MET A 110 -14.94 -4.35 -9.15
N GLU A 111 -15.42 -5.45 -8.57
CA GLU A 111 -16.05 -5.45 -7.24
C GLU A 111 -15.05 -5.03 -6.15
N TYR A 112 -13.80 -5.47 -6.25
CA TYR A 112 -12.72 -5.12 -5.34
C TYR A 112 -12.43 -3.61 -5.37
N LEU A 113 -12.22 -3.05 -6.56
CA LEU A 113 -11.93 -1.63 -6.76
C LEU A 113 -13.11 -0.74 -6.36
N SER A 114 -14.34 -1.16 -6.64
CA SER A 114 -15.56 -0.47 -6.20
C SER A 114 -15.65 -0.36 -4.66
N LYS A 115 -15.35 -1.45 -3.94
CA LYS A 115 -15.31 -1.41 -2.45
C LYS A 115 -14.27 -0.41 -1.93
N ILE A 116 -13.10 -0.36 -2.58
CA ILE A 116 -12.04 0.60 -2.23
C ILE A 116 -12.47 2.03 -2.50
N GLU A 117 -13.08 2.30 -3.65
CA GLU A 117 -13.56 3.62 -4.00
C GLU A 117 -14.62 4.13 -3.00
N ILE A 118 -15.60 3.28 -2.67
CA ILE A 118 -16.62 3.60 -1.65
C ILE A 118 -15.94 3.91 -0.30
N PHE A 119 -14.96 3.13 0.10
CA PHE A 119 -14.21 3.35 1.32
C PHE A 119 -13.45 4.69 1.29
N ALA A 120 -12.71 4.95 0.22
CA ALA A 120 -11.92 6.16 0.04
C ALA A 120 -12.80 7.43 0.13
N LYS A 121 -13.93 7.43 -0.57
CA LYS A 121 -14.91 8.54 -0.54
C LYS A 121 -15.56 8.70 0.84
N LYS A 122 -15.98 7.59 1.46
CA LYS A 122 -16.65 7.63 2.76
C LYS A 122 -15.79 8.19 3.88
N TYR A 123 -14.50 7.89 3.87
CA TYR A 123 -13.58 8.23 4.95
C TYR A 123 -12.62 9.38 4.59
N ASP A 124 -12.70 9.92 3.38
CA ASP A 124 -11.81 10.97 2.86
C ASP A 124 -10.33 10.57 3.03
N VAL A 125 -9.96 9.40 2.47
CA VAL A 125 -8.62 8.84 2.52
C VAL A 125 -8.11 8.48 1.13
N LEU A 126 -6.82 8.64 0.92
CA LEU A 126 -6.12 8.14 -0.26
C LEU A 126 -5.81 6.65 -0.08
N VAL A 127 -6.19 5.83 -1.05
CA VAL A 127 -5.87 4.40 -1.04
C VAL A 127 -4.88 4.08 -2.15
N PHE A 128 -3.73 3.52 -1.77
CA PHE A 128 -2.76 2.94 -2.70
C PHE A 128 -2.95 1.43 -2.77
N VAL A 129 -3.07 0.91 -3.98
CA VAL A 129 -3.10 -0.53 -4.21
C VAL A 129 -1.89 -0.91 -5.05
N VAL A 130 -1.02 -1.73 -4.50
CA VAL A 130 0.12 -2.27 -5.23
C VAL A 130 -0.32 -3.51 -5.98
N ALA A 131 -0.07 -3.54 -7.27
CA ALA A 131 -0.37 -4.67 -8.13
C ALA A 131 0.82 -5.00 -9.03
N HIS A 132 1.07 -6.29 -9.24
CA HIS A 132 2.14 -6.74 -10.11
C HIS A 132 1.60 -6.99 -11.53
N PRO A 133 2.36 -6.61 -12.57
CA PRO A 133 1.99 -6.94 -13.93
C PRO A 133 2.02 -8.46 -14.14
N THR A 134 1.26 -8.95 -15.10
CA THR A 134 1.37 -10.32 -15.60
C THR A 134 2.75 -10.53 -16.25
N LYS A 135 3.13 -11.79 -16.49
CA LYS A 135 4.40 -12.07 -17.19
C LYS A 135 4.42 -11.35 -18.54
N MET A 136 5.39 -10.49 -18.70
CA MET A 136 5.64 -9.78 -19.94
C MET A 136 6.71 -10.52 -20.75
N TYR A 137 6.54 -10.52 -22.05
CA TYR A 137 7.48 -11.16 -22.98
C TYR A 137 8.29 -10.08 -23.70
N LYS A 138 9.52 -10.42 -24.07
CA LYS A 138 10.33 -9.57 -24.93
C LYS A 138 9.75 -9.59 -26.35
N ASP A 139 9.78 -8.46 -27.01
CA ASP A 139 9.46 -8.36 -28.43
C ASP A 139 10.51 -9.09 -29.29
N LYS A 140 10.34 -9.03 -30.63
CA LYS A 140 11.26 -9.66 -31.61
C LYS A 140 12.67 -9.10 -31.54
N ASP A 141 12.83 -7.88 -31.05
CA ASP A 141 14.11 -7.17 -30.91
C ASP A 141 14.71 -7.36 -29.50
N GLY A 142 14.10 -8.20 -28.67
CA GLY A 142 14.59 -8.52 -27.33
C GLY A 142 14.30 -7.44 -26.30
N LYS A 143 13.50 -6.42 -26.64
CA LYS A 143 13.13 -5.32 -25.75
C LYS A 143 11.83 -5.67 -24.99
N MET A 144 11.78 -5.37 -23.71
CA MET A 144 10.55 -5.42 -22.93
C MET A 144 9.81 -4.10 -23.04
N GLU A 145 8.51 -4.18 -23.31
CA GLU A 145 7.65 -3.00 -23.20
C GLU A 145 7.55 -2.53 -21.71
N GLU A 146 7.40 -1.23 -21.52
CA GLU A 146 7.12 -0.71 -20.19
C GLU A 146 5.72 -1.19 -19.75
N PRO A 147 5.58 -1.78 -18.55
CA PRO A 147 4.29 -2.22 -18.08
C PRO A 147 3.34 -1.03 -17.85
N ASN A 148 2.08 -1.26 -18.11
CA ASN A 148 1.02 -0.31 -17.83
C ASN A 148 -0.15 -1.02 -17.11
N MET A 149 -1.23 -0.30 -16.77
CA MET A 149 -2.35 -0.87 -16.01
C MET A 149 -3.05 -2.03 -16.75
N TYR A 150 -3.02 -2.07 -18.09
CA TYR A 150 -3.58 -3.19 -18.86
C TYR A 150 -2.78 -4.49 -18.72
N ASN A 151 -1.53 -4.40 -18.29
CA ASN A 151 -0.69 -5.57 -18.03
C ASN A 151 -0.95 -6.22 -16.65
N ILE A 152 -1.76 -5.62 -15.80
CA ILE A 152 -2.20 -6.21 -14.54
C ILE A 152 -3.33 -7.20 -14.85
N LYS A 153 -3.42 -8.32 -14.13
CA LYS A 153 -4.54 -9.26 -14.28
C LYS A 153 -5.87 -8.56 -13.95
N GLY A 154 -6.81 -8.52 -14.90
CA GLY A 154 -8.00 -7.67 -14.85
C GLY A 154 -7.75 -6.25 -15.35
N GLY A 155 -6.86 -6.08 -16.33
CA GLY A 155 -6.26 -4.82 -16.76
C GLY A 155 -7.19 -3.69 -17.13
N GLY A 156 -8.27 -3.96 -17.86
CA GLY A 156 -9.28 -2.94 -18.21
C GLY A 156 -9.91 -2.29 -16.98
N GLU A 157 -10.28 -3.13 -16.00
CA GLU A 157 -10.92 -2.68 -14.75
C GLU A 157 -9.99 -1.74 -13.93
N TRP A 158 -8.68 -2.02 -13.95
CA TRP A 158 -7.70 -1.15 -13.29
C TRP A 158 -7.62 0.23 -13.91
N TYR A 159 -7.63 0.27 -15.26
CA TYR A 159 -7.59 1.53 -15.98
C TYR A 159 -8.84 2.37 -15.74
N ASP A 160 -10.02 1.74 -15.76
CA ASP A 160 -11.30 2.43 -15.64
C ASP A 160 -11.58 2.92 -14.22
N ALA A 161 -11.14 2.19 -13.21
CA ALA A 161 -11.44 2.51 -11.80
C ALA A 161 -10.34 3.31 -11.08
N SER A 162 -9.13 3.41 -11.64
CA SER A 162 -8.02 4.11 -10.98
C SER A 162 -7.94 5.58 -11.39
N TYR A 163 -7.86 6.47 -10.41
CA TYR A 163 -7.62 7.90 -10.69
C TYR A 163 -6.19 8.17 -11.16
N HIS A 164 -5.22 7.39 -10.69
CA HIS A 164 -3.81 7.52 -11.05
C HIS A 164 -3.13 6.16 -11.08
N GLY A 165 -2.29 5.93 -12.09
CA GLY A 165 -1.36 4.80 -12.15
C GLY A 165 0.07 5.31 -11.97
N ILE A 166 0.86 4.60 -11.14
CA ILE A 166 2.27 4.90 -10.90
C ILE A 166 3.07 3.64 -11.22
N LEU A 167 4.00 3.75 -12.12
CA LEU A 167 4.99 2.72 -12.40
C LEU A 167 6.24 2.98 -11.56
N VAL A 168 6.74 1.91 -10.89
CA VAL A 168 7.92 1.96 -10.01
C VAL A 168 8.97 0.96 -10.49
#